data_6962adc2c02bf589cc12f9ba081325b3
#
_entry.id   6962adc2c02bf589cc12f9ba081325b3
#
_cell.length_a   1.000
_cell.length_b   1.000
_cell.length_c   1.000
_cell.angle_alpha   90.00
_cell.angle_beta   90.00
_cell.angle_gamma   90.00
#
_symmetry.space_group_name_H-M   'P 1'
#
loop_
_entity.id
_entity.type
_entity.pdbx_description
1 polymer ?
#
loop_
_entity_poly.entity_id
_entity_poly.type
_entity_poly.pdbx_seq_one_letter_code
_entity_poly.pdbx_strand_id
1 'polypeptide(L)'
;MKLIENYQWSLVVPTSMGIRLTPIAQGQPIHTSNQLFMQATSAESNVANVPAYLGLPVKVLTTFVKGSPIAQFIKDNLRSRHMAYEGKEVAQGGPWGYRHQINIADSGFGSRGPRVWNDRSGEVGRTLQVNDFDLDRIFGQEGVQILHLSGLIGALSEETSRFCLELARAAKKYGTKISFDLNHRASFWKGREDELHAIFSEIASLSDILVGNEEDFQLCLEIEGPEAGGKGITAKMESFKGMIYQVKKSFPNASVFATTLREVVNANTHLWGAIMLESDNWQLIEPRPIHVLDRIGGGDGFVGGLLYGILKGWDPEKWLQFGWATGALATTFLTDYGQPADEDQVWSIWGGNARVVR
;
A
#
# COMPACT_ATOMS: atom_id res chain seq x y z
N MET A 1 17.37 8.40 7.86
CA MET A 1 17.49 6.92 7.64
C MET A 1 18.59 6.64 6.63
N LYS A 2 19.52 5.69 6.90
CA LYS A 2 20.61 5.33 5.97
C LYS A 2 20.19 4.10 5.15
N LEU A 3 20.20 4.22 3.82
CA LEU A 3 19.94 3.13 2.86
C LEU A 3 21.26 2.50 2.40
N ILE A 4 21.20 1.26 1.90
CA ILE A 4 22.36 0.61 1.27
C ILE A 4 22.70 1.33 -0.04
N GLU A 5 24.00 1.41 -0.36
CA GLU A 5 24.50 2.13 -1.54
C GLU A 5 24.62 1.23 -2.78
N ASN A 6 24.89 -0.06 -2.57
CA ASN A 6 25.02 -1.04 -3.66
C ASN A 6 23.71 -1.82 -3.80
N TYR A 7 22.91 -1.51 -4.81
CA TYR A 7 21.60 -2.09 -5.04
C TYR A 7 21.21 -2.08 -6.51
N GLN A 8 20.42 -3.08 -6.89
CA GLN A 8 19.72 -3.12 -8.17
C GLN A 8 18.28 -2.60 -8.05
N TRP A 9 17.67 -2.77 -6.85
CA TRP A 9 16.26 -2.45 -6.62
C TRP A 9 16.12 -1.40 -5.53
N SER A 10 15.48 -0.28 -5.86
CA SER A 10 15.08 0.71 -4.85
C SER A 10 13.97 0.19 -3.97
N LEU A 11 13.02 -0.54 -4.55
CA LEU A 11 11.87 -1.09 -3.83
C LEU A 11 11.54 -2.50 -4.32
N VAL A 12 11.32 -3.40 -3.38
CA VAL A 12 10.76 -4.75 -3.63
C VAL A 12 9.46 -4.91 -2.85
N VAL A 13 8.44 -5.46 -3.48
CA VAL A 13 7.13 -5.72 -2.87
C VAL A 13 6.63 -7.14 -3.17
N PRO A 14 6.32 -7.96 -2.16
CA PRO A 14 5.59 -9.19 -2.35
C PRO A 14 4.09 -8.86 -2.45
N THR A 15 3.35 -9.52 -3.33
CA THR A 15 1.93 -9.23 -3.49
C THR A 15 1.13 -10.32 -4.16
N SER A 16 -0.17 -10.35 -3.90
CA SER A 16 -1.16 -11.10 -4.67
C SER A 16 -1.83 -10.19 -5.69
N MET A 17 -1.40 -10.30 -6.95
CA MET A 17 -1.97 -9.49 -8.04
C MET A 17 -3.36 -9.98 -8.45
N GLY A 18 -4.27 -9.05 -8.65
CA GLY A 18 -5.60 -9.29 -9.18
C GLY A 18 -6.05 -8.25 -10.19
N ILE A 19 -7.32 -8.25 -10.49
CA ILE A 19 -7.96 -7.21 -11.31
C ILE A 19 -9.04 -6.50 -10.51
N ARG A 20 -9.27 -5.24 -10.85
CA ARG A 20 -10.45 -4.49 -10.44
C ARG A 20 -11.32 -4.17 -11.65
N LEU A 21 -12.63 -4.30 -11.46
CA LEU A 21 -13.66 -3.87 -12.39
C LEU A 21 -14.40 -2.69 -11.80
N THR A 22 -14.45 -1.57 -12.53
CA THR A 22 -15.15 -0.35 -12.10
C THR A 22 -15.97 0.23 -13.26
N PRO A 23 -17.17 0.81 -13.03
CA PRO A 23 -17.91 1.52 -14.09
C PRO A 23 -17.07 2.61 -14.72
N ILE A 24 -17.13 2.74 -16.05
CA ILE A 24 -16.40 3.81 -16.77
C ILE A 24 -16.99 5.17 -16.44
N ALA A 25 -18.31 5.27 -16.31
CA ALA A 25 -18.97 6.51 -15.94
C ALA A 25 -18.82 6.78 -14.45
N GLN A 26 -18.26 7.93 -14.13
CA GLN A 26 -18.06 8.37 -12.75
C GLN A 26 -19.37 8.32 -11.95
N GLY A 27 -19.29 7.72 -10.76
CA GLY A 27 -20.41 7.64 -9.84
C GLY A 27 -21.54 6.70 -10.27
N GLN A 28 -21.42 5.98 -11.40
CA GLN A 28 -22.41 4.99 -11.79
C GLN A 28 -22.34 3.77 -10.86
N PRO A 29 -23.47 3.29 -10.29
CA PRO A 29 -23.47 2.04 -9.54
C PRO A 29 -23.15 0.84 -10.42
N ILE A 30 -22.37 -0.12 -9.89
CA ILE A 30 -21.91 -1.29 -10.63
C ILE A 30 -23.05 -2.09 -11.25
N HIS A 31 -24.17 -2.27 -10.53
CA HIS A 31 -25.31 -3.07 -10.98
C HIS A 31 -26.11 -2.45 -12.13
N THR A 32 -25.82 -1.18 -12.48
CA THR A 32 -26.48 -0.45 -13.60
C THR A 32 -25.54 -0.27 -14.79
N SER A 33 -24.29 -0.73 -14.70
CA SER A 33 -23.28 -0.51 -15.74
C SER A 33 -23.09 -1.74 -16.62
N ASN A 34 -23.15 -1.53 -17.93
CA ASN A 34 -22.80 -2.53 -18.94
C ASN A 34 -21.38 -2.37 -19.48
N GLN A 35 -20.65 -1.34 -19.01
CA GLN A 35 -19.29 -1.04 -19.44
C GLN A 35 -18.39 -0.88 -18.20
N LEU A 36 -17.38 -1.72 -18.13
CA LEU A 36 -16.46 -1.77 -17.01
C LEU A 36 -15.03 -1.51 -17.49
N PHE A 37 -14.33 -0.68 -16.76
CA PHE A 37 -12.89 -0.52 -16.87
C PHE A 37 -12.22 -1.60 -16.05
N MET A 38 -11.29 -2.34 -16.67
CA MET A 38 -10.48 -3.36 -16.01
C MET A 38 -9.07 -2.86 -15.80
N GLN A 39 -8.56 -3.02 -14.58
CA GLN A 39 -7.19 -2.68 -14.22
C GLN A 39 -6.55 -3.81 -13.42
N ALA A 40 -5.22 -3.95 -13.51
CA ALA A 40 -4.48 -4.81 -12.60
C ALA A 40 -4.17 -4.06 -11.31
N THR A 41 -4.38 -4.69 -10.16
CA THR A 41 -4.26 -4.02 -8.86
C THR A 41 -3.84 -4.96 -7.74
N SER A 42 -3.18 -4.41 -6.77
CA SER A 42 -2.93 -4.91 -5.41
C SER A 42 -2.42 -3.74 -4.57
N ALA A 43 -2.62 -3.77 -3.26
CA ALA A 43 -2.17 -2.68 -2.38
C ALA A 43 -0.67 -2.42 -2.55
N GLU A 44 0.13 -3.47 -2.49
CA GLU A 44 1.60 -3.36 -2.57
C GLU A 44 2.08 -2.86 -3.93
N SER A 45 1.44 -3.30 -5.04
CA SER A 45 1.77 -2.78 -6.38
C SER A 45 1.32 -1.33 -6.57
N ASN A 46 0.28 -0.89 -5.88
CA ASN A 46 -0.17 0.50 -5.91
C ASN A 46 0.83 1.40 -5.17
N VAL A 47 1.36 0.96 -4.02
CA VAL A 47 2.47 1.63 -3.32
C VAL A 47 3.70 1.73 -4.22
N ALA A 48 4.10 0.62 -4.83
CA ALA A 48 5.26 0.53 -5.71
C ALA A 48 5.13 1.38 -6.99
N ASN A 49 3.91 1.74 -7.36
CA ASN A 49 3.62 2.50 -8.56
C ASN A 49 4.26 3.89 -8.57
N VAL A 50 4.24 4.63 -7.45
CA VAL A 50 4.80 5.98 -7.39
C VAL A 50 6.32 5.96 -7.69
N PRO A 51 7.15 5.15 -6.98
CA PRO A 51 8.56 5.06 -7.31
C PRO A 51 8.83 4.60 -8.75
N ALA A 52 8.05 3.61 -9.25
CA ALA A 52 8.24 3.07 -10.60
C ALA A 52 7.96 4.11 -11.70
N TYR A 53 6.82 4.83 -11.61
CA TYR A 53 6.49 5.89 -12.58
C TYR A 53 7.49 7.04 -12.56
N LEU A 54 8.08 7.34 -11.41
CA LEU A 54 9.11 8.37 -11.26
C LEU A 54 10.53 7.85 -11.50
N GLY A 55 10.67 6.68 -12.14
CA GLY A 55 11.92 6.18 -12.70
C GLY A 55 12.82 5.41 -11.76
N LEU A 56 12.39 5.05 -10.56
CA LEU A 56 13.16 4.19 -9.67
C LEU A 56 12.98 2.70 -10.03
N PRO A 57 14.02 1.87 -9.93
CA PRO A 57 13.93 0.43 -10.20
C PRO A 57 13.11 -0.28 -9.12
N VAL A 58 12.01 -0.91 -9.52
CA VAL A 58 11.08 -1.61 -8.64
C VAL A 58 10.88 -3.05 -9.10
N LYS A 59 10.81 -3.99 -8.15
CA LYS A 59 10.51 -5.40 -8.42
C LYS A 59 9.31 -5.87 -7.60
N VAL A 60 8.38 -6.56 -8.26
CA VAL A 60 7.19 -7.22 -7.67
C VAL A 60 7.45 -8.72 -7.56
N LEU A 61 7.26 -9.28 -6.38
CA LEU A 61 7.29 -10.73 -6.14
C LEU A 61 5.86 -11.25 -6.05
N THR A 62 5.47 -12.15 -6.96
CA THR A 62 4.08 -12.60 -7.05
C THR A 62 3.96 -14.03 -7.58
N THR A 63 2.77 -14.46 -7.90
CA THR A 63 2.50 -15.75 -8.55
C THR A 63 1.42 -15.57 -9.61
N PHE A 64 1.42 -16.41 -10.64
CA PHE A 64 0.52 -16.30 -11.78
C PHE A 64 -0.19 -17.62 -12.03
N VAL A 65 -1.44 -17.54 -12.50
CA VAL A 65 -2.13 -18.72 -13.04
C VAL A 65 -1.59 -18.99 -14.44
N LYS A 66 -0.98 -20.17 -14.64
CA LYS A 66 -0.32 -20.56 -15.89
C LYS A 66 -1.28 -20.51 -17.07
N GLY A 67 -0.89 -19.78 -18.12
CA GLY A 67 -1.66 -19.66 -19.35
C GLY A 67 -2.96 -18.84 -19.24
N SER A 68 -3.24 -18.23 -18.10
CA SER A 68 -4.42 -17.39 -17.91
C SER A 68 -4.31 -16.07 -18.69
N PRO A 69 -5.34 -15.66 -19.45
CA PRO A 69 -5.38 -14.34 -20.09
C PRO A 69 -5.31 -13.20 -19.06
N ILE A 70 -5.87 -13.39 -17.86
CA ILE A 70 -5.78 -12.41 -16.76
C ILE A 70 -4.35 -12.32 -16.24
N ALA A 71 -3.61 -13.43 -16.12
CA ALA A 71 -2.20 -13.40 -15.76
C ALA A 71 -1.38 -12.62 -16.80
N GLN A 72 -1.65 -12.81 -18.10
CA GLN A 72 -0.98 -12.06 -19.16
C GLN A 72 -1.31 -10.55 -19.07
N PHE A 73 -2.57 -10.20 -18.87
CA PHE A 73 -3.00 -8.81 -18.66
C PHE A 73 -2.27 -8.17 -17.47
N ILE A 74 -2.15 -8.88 -16.35
CA ILE A 74 -1.42 -8.39 -15.16
C ILE A 74 0.06 -8.16 -15.49
N LYS A 75 0.72 -9.12 -16.17
CA LYS A 75 2.12 -9.00 -16.58
C LYS A 75 2.35 -7.79 -17.49
N ASP A 76 1.48 -7.55 -18.46
CA ASP A 76 1.56 -6.42 -19.38
C ASP A 76 1.30 -5.09 -18.65
N ASN A 77 0.37 -5.08 -17.70
CA ASN A 77 0.12 -3.91 -16.86
C ASN A 77 1.33 -3.58 -15.97
N LEU A 78 1.96 -4.56 -15.33
CA LEU A 78 3.19 -4.33 -14.55
C LEU A 78 4.30 -3.73 -15.42
N ARG A 79 4.50 -4.25 -16.63
CA ARG A 79 5.49 -3.69 -17.58
C ARG A 79 5.16 -2.25 -17.97
N SER A 80 3.89 -1.95 -18.27
CA SER A 80 3.46 -0.59 -18.62
C SER A 80 3.62 0.40 -17.48
N ARG A 81 3.66 -0.09 -16.24
CA ARG A 81 3.93 0.67 -15.01
C ARG A 81 5.43 0.68 -14.64
N HIS A 82 6.32 0.27 -15.55
CA HIS A 82 7.78 0.20 -15.36
C HIS A 82 8.24 -0.68 -14.20
N MET A 83 7.45 -1.69 -13.83
CA MET A 83 7.79 -2.64 -12.76
C MET A 83 8.35 -3.94 -13.32
N ALA A 84 9.53 -4.33 -12.86
CA ALA A 84 9.99 -5.71 -13.00
C ALA A 84 9.14 -6.63 -12.12
N TYR A 85 9.01 -7.88 -12.52
CA TYR A 85 8.32 -8.86 -11.68
C TYR A 85 9.04 -10.22 -11.74
N GLU A 86 8.91 -10.95 -10.65
CA GLU A 86 9.38 -12.34 -10.53
C GLU A 86 8.28 -13.16 -9.85
N GLY A 87 8.05 -14.38 -10.33
CA GLY A 87 7.04 -15.24 -9.72
C GLY A 87 6.85 -16.54 -10.46
N LYS A 88 6.39 -17.55 -9.71
CA LYS A 88 6.06 -18.86 -10.29
C LYS A 88 4.74 -18.83 -11.05
N GLU A 89 4.60 -19.80 -11.97
CA GLU A 89 3.34 -20.10 -12.61
C GLU A 89 2.71 -21.35 -11.99
N VAL A 90 1.47 -21.23 -11.53
CA VAL A 90 0.69 -22.29 -10.90
C VAL A 90 -0.36 -22.78 -11.89
N ALA A 91 -0.48 -24.09 -12.08
CA ALA A 91 -1.55 -24.64 -12.91
C ALA A 91 -2.93 -24.29 -12.33
N GLN A 92 -3.87 -23.94 -13.20
CA GLN A 92 -5.23 -23.58 -12.75
C GLN A 92 -5.91 -24.71 -11.96
N GLY A 93 -5.74 -25.97 -12.35
CA GLY A 93 -6.39 -27.11 -11.68
C GLY A 93 -7.86 -27.30 -12.07
N GLY A 94 -8.24 -26.87 -13.29
CA GLY A 94 -9.60 -26.95 -13.81
C GLY A 94 -10.47 -25.73 -13.49
N PRO A 95 -11.76 -25.73 -13.87
CA PRO A 95 -12.64 -24.55 -13.76
C PRO A 95 -12.86 -24.05 -12.32
N TRP A 96 -12.70 -24.91 -11.34
CA TRP A 96 -12.88 -24.61 -9.90
C TRP A 96 -11.57 -24.38 -9.16
N GLY A 97 -10.45 -24.38 -9.89
CA GLY A 97 -9.12 -24.21 -9.32
C GLY A 97 -8.73 -22.74 -9.13
N TYR A 98 -7.41 -22.50 -9.22
CA TYR A 98 -6.85 -21.17 -8.98
C TYR A 98 -7.26 -20.12 -9.99
N ARG A 99 -7.41 -18.89 -9.52
CA ARG A 99 -7.59 -17.68 -10.33
C ARG A 99 -6.94 -16.48 -9.66
N HIS A 100 -6.78 -15.39 -10.40
CA HIS A 100 -6.47 -14.10 -9.82
C HIS A 100 -7.71 -13.52 -9.15
N GLN A 101 -7.54 -12.81 -8.03
CA GLN A 101 -8.63 -12.15 -7.32
C GLN A 101 -9.35 -11.13 -8.22
N ILE A 102 -10.63 -10.91 -7.96
CA ILE A 102 -11.44 -9.91 -8.65
C ILE A 102 -12.04 -8.96 -7.61
N ASN A 103 -11.69 -7.68 -7.71
CA ASN A 103 -12.34 -6.62 -6.97
C ASN A 103 -13.37 -5.94 -7.88
N ILE A 104 -14.57 -5.75 -7.39
CA ILE A 104 -15.63 -5.04 -8.09
C ILE A 104 -15.97 -3.82 -7.24
N ALA A 105 -15.82 -2.61 -7.79
CA ALA A 105 -16.03 -1.41 -7.02
C ALA A 105 -16.58 -0.27 -7.84
N ASP A 106 -17.46 0.55 -7.27
CA ASP A 106 -17.84 1.85 -7.80
C ASP A 106 -17.34 2.98 -6.88
N SER A 107 -17.15 4.18 -7.45
CA SER A 107 -16.59 5.32 -6.75
C SER A 107 -17.58 6.07 -5.85
N GLY A 108 -18.88 5.74 -5.92
CA GLY A 108 -19.92 6.55 -5.28
C GLY A 108 -20.13 7.90 -5.95
N PHE A 109 -21.10 8.67 -5.44
CA PHE A 109 -21.35 10.05 -5.89
C PHE A 109 -22.15 10.84 -4.84
N GLY A 110 -21.71 12.02 -4.47
CA GLY A 110 -22.39 12.87 -3.49
C GLY A 110 -22.57 12.15 -2.14
N SER A 111 -23.80 12.03 -1.67
CA SER A 111 -24.14 11.32 -0.44
C SER A 111 -24.18 9.78 -0.58
N ARG A 112 -24.10 9.25 -1.80
CA ARG A 112 -24.02 7.81 -2.04
C ARG A 112 -22.57 7.36 -1.99
N GLY A 113 -22.19 6.67 -0.90
CA GLY A 113 -20.84 6.14 -0.73
C GLY A 113 -20.48 5.06 -1.76
N PRO A 114 -19.17 4.84 -1.99
CA PRO A 114 -18.67 3.76 -2.86
C PRO A 114 -19.03 2.40 -2.29
N ARG A 115 -19.16 1.40 -3.19
CA ARG A 115 -19.31 0.00 -2.83
C ARG A 115 -18.15 -0.81 -3.37
N VAL A 116 -17.63 -1.71 -2.54
CA VAL A 116 -16.53 -2.62 -2.90
C VAL A 116 -16.96 -4.04 -2.60
N TRP A 117 -16.76 -4.92 -3.57
CA TRP A 117 -16.95 -6.36 -3.45
C TRP A 117 -15.66 -7.08 -3.85
N ASN A 118 -15.12 -7.86 -2.93
CA ASN A 118 -13.90 -8.63 -3.16
C ASN A 118 -14.26 -10.08 -3.38
N ASP A 119 -13.93 -10.63 -4.55
CA ASP A 119 -14.02 -12.04 -4.85
C ASP A 119 -12.60 -12.65 -4.85
N ARG A 120 -12.29 -13.36 -3.79
CA ARG A 120 -10.99 -14.01 -3.55
C ARG A 120 -11.05 -15.53 -3.56
N SER A 121 -12.15 -16.12 -4.07
CA SER A 121 -12.29 -17.57 -4.19
C SER A 121 -11.20 -18.13 -5.11
N GLY A 122 -10.49 -19.16 -4.69
CA GLY A 122 -9.40 -19.75 -5.48
C GLY A 122 -8.22 -18.83 -5.79
N GLU A 123 -8.00 -17.78 -4.99
CA GLU A 123 -6.94 -16.80 -5.21
C GLU A 123 -5.55 -17.44 -5.21
N VAL A 124 -4.86 -17.34 -6.35
CA VAL A 124 -3.54 -17.95 -6.54
C VAL A 124 -2.46 -17.35 -5.65
N GLY A 125 -2.61 -16.08 -5.27
CA GLY A 125 -1.67 -15.38 -4.37
C GLY A 125 -1.51 -16.04 -3.01
N ARG A 126 -2.49 -16.79 -2.54
CA ARG A 126 -2.43 -17.57 -1.30
C ARG A 126 -1.36 -18.69 -1.32
N THR A 127 -0.84 -19.02 -2.49
CA THR A 127 0.20 -20.05 -2.67
C THR A 127 1.63 -19.50 -2.64
N LEU A 128 1.80 -18.18 -2.46
CA LEU A 128 3.12 -17.56 -2.33
C LEU A 128 3.85 -18.11 -1.11
N GLN A 129 5.10 -18.55 -1.32
CA GLN A 129 5.92 -19.12 -0.26
C GLN A 129 7.40 -18.84 -0.50
N VAL A 130 8.21 -18.98 0.54
CA VAL A 130 9.63 -18.64 0.54
C VAL A 130 10.41 -19.38 -0.57
N ASN A 131 10.13 -20.66 -0.75
CA ASN A 131 10.84 -21.52 -1.71
C ASN A 131 10.58 -21.14 -3.18
N ASP A 132 9.68 -20.20 -3.45
CA ASP A 132 9.42 -19.69 -4.80
C ASP A 132 10.48 -18.66 -5.26
N PHE A 133 11.34 -18.19 -4.32
CA PHE A 133 12.29 -17.09 -4.55
C PHE A 133 13.66 -17.39 -3.94
N ASP A 134 14.71 -16.98 -4.62
CA ASP A 134 16.07 -16.99 -4.11
C ASP A 134 16.34 -15.67 -3.35
N LEU A 135 16.13 -15.69 -2.02
CA LEU A 135 16.26 -14.51 -1.17
C LEU A 135 17.71 -14.03 -1.05
N ASP A 136 18.70 -14.94 -1.05
CA ASP A 136 20.12 -14.57 -1.01
C ASP A 136 20.55 -13.87 -2.30
N ARG A 137 20.00 -14.26 -3.45
CA ARG A 137 20.18 -13.53 -4.71
C ARG A 137 19.51 -12.16 -4.67
N ILE A 138 18.23 -12.08 -4.30
CA ILE A 138 17.45 -10.84 -4.32
C ILE A 138 18.05 -9.80 -3.36
N PHE A 139 18.24 -10.17 -2.10
CA PHE A 139 18.70 -9.21 -1.08
C PHE A 139 20.22 -9.08 -0.99
N GLY A 140 20.96 -10.18 -1.25
CA GLY A 140 22.41 -10.22 -1.07
C GLY A 140 23.19 -9.86 -2.34
N GLN A 141 22.81 -10.38 -3.51
CA GLN A 141 23.55 -10.17 -4.77
C GLN A 141 23.00 -8.97 -5.56
N GLU A 142 21.68 -8.92 -5.79
CA GLU A 142 21.04 -7.81 -6.48
C GLU A 142 20.98 -6.56 -5.57
N GLY A 143 20.74 -6.72 -4.30
CA GLY A 143 20.59 -5.63 -3.33
C GLY A 143 19.26 -4.90 -3.44
N VAL A 144 18.66 -4.58 -2.29
CA VAL A 144 17.35 -3.92 -2.19
C VAL A 144 17.44 -2.81 -1.15
N GLN A 145 17.08 -1.58 -1.50
CA GLN A 145 17.08 -0.48 -0.54
C GLN A 145 15.93 -0.59 0.46
N ILE A 146 14.71 -0.82 -0.02
CA ILE A 146 13.51 -0.97 0.81
C ILE A 146 12.71 -2.20 0.38
N LEU A 147 12.35 -3.05 1.36
CA LEU A 147 11.29 -4.04 1.25
C LEU A 147 10.01 -3.40 1.80
N HIS A 148 8.94 -3.33 1.01
CA HIS A 148 7.64 -2.91 1.52
C HIS A 148 6.70 -4.11 1.64
N LEU A 149 6.18 -4.31 2.83
CA LEU A 149 5.20 -5.32 3.21
C LEU A 149 3.87 -4.65 3.57
N SER A 150 2.76 -5.33 3.32
CA SER A 150 1.48 -4.94 3.87
C SER A 150 0.79 -6.07 4.62
N GLY A 151 -0.04 -5.69 5.57
CA GLY A 151 -0.85 -6.64 6.33
C GLY A 151 -1.86 -7.38 5.45
N LEU A 152 -2.18 -6.85 4.27
CA LEU A 152 -3.09 -7.53 3.35
C LEU A 152 -2.47 -8.84 2.82
N ILE A 153 -1.25 -8.80 2.30
CA ILE A 153 -0.55 -10.01 1.86
C ILE A 153 -0.11 -10.85 3.07
N GLY A 154 0.28 -10.19 4.17
CA GLY A 154 0.68 -10.86 5.41
C GLY A 154 -0.43 -11.70 6.04
N ALA A 155 -1.70 -11.31 5.92
CA ALA A 155 -2.83 -12.02 6.48
C ALA A 155 -3.57 -12.95 5.50
N LEU A 156 -3.15 -13.04 4.24
CA LEU A 156 -3.90 -13.69 3.16
C LEU A 156 -4.00 -15.22 3.34
N SER A 157 -2.94 -15.88 3.80
CA SER A 157 -2.89 -17.31 4.15
C SER A 157 -1.73 -17.57 5.12
N GLU A 158 -1.65 -18.77 5.70
CA GLU A 158 -0.52 -19.16 6.54
C GLU A 158 0.80 -19.12 5.77
N GLU A 159 0.78 -19.56 4.49
CA GLU A 159 1.95 -19.54 3.63
C GLU A 159 2.45 -18.11 3.38
N THR A 160 1.54 -17.18 3.09
CA THR A 160 1.91 -15.78 2.85
C THR A 160 2.36 -15.08 4.13
N SER A 161 1.79 -15.43 5.28
CA SER A 161 2.23 -14.93 6.58
C SER A 161 3.70 -15.30 6.85
N ARG A 162 4.05 -16.58 6.68
CA ARG A 162 5.43 -17.07 6.80
C ARG A 162 6.34 -16.45 5.76
N PHE A 163 5.86 -16.33 4.51
CA PHE A 163 6.61 -15.69 3.42
C PHE A 163 6.99 -14.25 3.75
N CYS A 164 6.05 -13.43 4.20
CA CYS A 164 6.32 -12.05 4.60
C CYS A 164 7.33 -11.96 5.75
N LEU A 165 7.22 -12.84 6.75
CA LEU A 165 8.14 -12.89 7.87
C LEU A 165 9.57 -13.28 7.43
N GLU A 166 9.72 -14.30 6.58
CA GLU A 166 11.03 -14.70 6.07
C GLU A 166 11.65 -13.65 5.14
N LEU A 167 10.83 -12.94 4.34
CA LEU A 167 11.29 -11.78 3.59
C LEU A 167 11.83 -10.69 4.51
N ALA A 168 11.13 -10.38 5.61
CA ALA A 168 11.58 -9.38 6.59
C ALA A 168 12.90 -9.79 7.26
N ARG A 169 13.04 -11.07 7.62
CA ARG A 169 14.29 -11.61 8.19
C ARG A 169 15.46 -11.53 7.20
N ALA A 170 15.22 -11.92 5.95
CA ALA A 170 16.23 -11.84 4.89
C ALA A 170 16.61 -10.37 4.60
N ALA A 171 15.66 -9.48 4.48
CA ALA A 171 15.88 -8.04 4.31
C ALA A 171 16.79 -7.48 5.43
N LYS A 172 16.47 -7.80 6.69
CA LYS A 172 17.26 -7.36 7.84
C LYS A 172 18.69 -7.91 7.80
N LYS A 173 18.86 -9.19 7.43
CA LYS A 173 20.18 -9.84 7.29
C LYS A 173 21.10 -9.07 6.32
N TYR A 174 20.56 -8.54 5.24
CA TYR A 174 21.32 -7.83 4.20
C TYR A 174 21.27 -6.29 4.30
N GLY A 175 20.71 -5.75 5.38
CA GLY A 175 20.68 -4.30 5.63
C GLY A 175 19.64 -3.53 4.83
N THR A 176 18.73 -4.23 4.13
CA THR A 176 17.56 -3.66 3.49
C THR A 176 16.63 -3.05 4.53
N LYS A 177 16.11 -1.85 4.30
CA LYS A 177 15.11 -1.23 5.16
C LYS A 177 13.74 -1.85 4.94
N ILE A 178 12.96 -1.96 6.01
CA ILE A 178 11.64 -2.58 5.96
C ILE A 178 10.57 -1.54 6.25
N SER A 179 9.63 -1.39 5.30
CA SER A 179 8.39 -0.65 5.46
C SER A 179 7.24 -1.63 5.62
N PHE A 180 6.46 -1.48 6.67
CA PHE A 180 5.30 -2.30 6.93
C PHE A 180 4.05 -1.44 7.10
N ASP A 181 3.10 -1.56 6.16
CA ASP A 181 1.76 -1.01 6.24
C ASP A 181 0.85 -2.05 6.89
N LEU A 182 0.32 -1.77 8.07
CA LEU A 182 -0.48 -2.71 8.86
C LEU A 182 -1.77 -3.15 8.15
N ASN A 183 -2.40 -2.25 7.41
CA ASN A 183 -3.47 -2.50 6.44
C ASN A 183 -4.47 -3.59 6.88
N HIS A 184 -5.06 -3.46 8.08
CA HIS A 184 -5.96 -4.43 8.67
C HIS A 184 -7.18 -4.73 7.79
N ARG A 185 -7.55 -5.99 7.72
CA ARG A 185 -8.78 -6.46 7.04
C ARG A 185 -9.45 -7.54 7.89
N ALA A 186 -10.48 -7.16 8.63
CA ALA A 186 -11.18 -8.03 9.58
C ALA A 186 -11.56 -9.41 8.99
N SER A 187 -11.93 -9.45 7.69
CA SER A 187 -12.30 -10.71 7.03
C SER A 187 -11.15 -11.72 6.89
N PHE A 188 -9.87 -11.27 6.94
CA PHE A 188 -8.70 -12.14 6.86
C PHE A 188 -8.22 -12.58 8.24
N TRP A 189 -8.55 -11.79 9.26
CA TRP A 189 -8.14 -12.04 10.63
C TRP A 189 -9.02 -13.06 11.34
N LYS A 190 -10.29 -13.18 10.92
CA LYS A 190 -11.30 -14.03 11.59
C LYS A 190 -10.82 -15.47 11.77
N GLY A 191 -10.65 -15.86 13.03
CA GLY A 191 -10.19 -17.19 13.44
C GLY A 191 -8.69 -17.42 13.32
N ARG A 192 -7.91 -16.34 13.09
CA ARG A 192 -6.44 -16.36 13.02
C ARG A 192 -5.81 -15.22 13.85
N GLU A 193 -6.59 -14.63 14.74
CA GLU A 193 -6.21 -13.41 15.46
C GLU A 193 -4.89 -13.61 16.21
N ASP A 194 -4.75 -14.64 17.04
CA ASP A 194 -3.55 -14.91 17.84
C ASP A 194 -2.31 -15.17 16.95
N GLU A 195 -2.48 -15.94 15.86
CA GLU A 195 -1.42 -16.21 14.89
C GLU A 195 -0.94 -14.91 14.22
N LEU A 196 -1.88 -14.10 13.75
CA LEU A 196 -1.56 -12.87 13.03
C LEU A 196 -0.98 -11.80 13.95
N HIS A 197 -1.44 -11.67 15.18
CA HIS A 197 -0.82 -10.80 16.18
C HIS A 197 0.65 -11.16 16.41
N ALA A 198 0.98 -12.44 16.56
CA ALA A 198 2.35 -12.88 16.75
C ALA A 198 3.22 -12.54 15.52
N ILE A 199 2.75 -12.85 14.32
CA ILE A 199 3.48 -12.62 13.06
C ILE A 199 3.64 -11.12 12.78
N PHE A 200 2.58 -10.32 12.92
CA PHE A 200 2.64 -8.88 12.67
C PHE A 200 3.54 -8.17 13.68
N SER A 201 3.50 -8.58 14.95
CA SER A 201 4.41 -8.06 15.98
C SER A 201 5.87 -8.39 15.66
N GLU A 202 6.17 -9.59 15.14
CA GLU A 202 7.53 -9.94 14.73
C GLU A 202 7.97 -9.13 13.50
N ILE A 203 7.13 -8.99 12.46
CA ILE A 203 7.44 -8.15 11.29
C ILE A 203 7.62 -6.69 11.74
N ALA A 204 6.76 -6.16 12.60
CA ALA A 204 6.86 -4.79 13.12
C ALA A 204 8.17 -4.58 13.90
N SER A 205 8.62 -5.58 14.68
CA SER A 205 9.89 -5.52 15.43
C SER A 205 11.12 -5.47 14.52
N LEU A 206 11.02 -5.98 13.28
CA LEU A 206 12.08 -5.92 12.27
C LEU A 206 12.00 -4.65 11.41
N SER A 207 10.87 -3.95 11.42
CA SER A 207 10.58 -2.84 10.53
C SER A 207 11.27 -1.54 10.95
N ASP A 208 11.63 -0.74 9.95
CA ASP A 208 12.21 0.61 10.10
C ASP A 208 11.12 1.69 9.95
N ILE A 209 10.06 1.39 9.18
CA ILE A 209 8.93 2.26 8.87
C ILE A 209 7.64 1.50 9.15
N LEU A 210 6.77 2.06 10.01
CA LEU A 210 5.44 1.53 10.28
C LEU A 210 4.37 2.52 9.80
N VAL A 211 3.44 2.04 8.99
CA VAL A 211 2.33 2.81 8.47
C VAL A 211 1.01 2.15 8.87
N GLY A 212 0.03 2.94 9.17
CA GLY A 212 -1.30 2.47 9.53
C GLY A 212 -2.15 3.62 10.07
N ASN A 213 -3.46 3.46 10.04
CA ASN A 213 -4.36 4.34 10.76
C ASN A 213 -4.52 3.90 12.23
N GLU A 214 -5.30 4.62 13.01
CA GLU A 214 -5.52 4.32 14.42
C GLU A 214 -6.10 2.92 14.66
N GLU A 215 -6.98 2.44 13.79
CA GLU A 215 -7.57 1.11 13.86
C GLU A 215 -6.54 0.01 13.55
N ASP A 216 -5.67 0.25 12.55
CA ASP A 216 -4.64 -0.68 12.16
C ASP A 216 -3.66 -0.95 13.33
N PHE A 217 -3.17 0.10 14.01
CA PHE A 217 -2.27 -0.06 15.15
C PHE A 217 -2.93 -0.77 16.34
N GLN A 218 -4.19 -0.45 16.61
CA GLN A 218 -4.93 -1.09 17.69
C GLN A 218 -5.19 -2.57 17.43
N LEU A 219 -5.71 -2.89 16.23
CA LEU A 219 -6.14 -4.24 15.90
C LEU A 219 -5.00 -5.17 15.49
N CYS A 220 -3.94 -4.66 14.84
CA CYS A 220 -2.83 -5.50 14.41
C CYS A 220 -1.76 -5.70 15.49
N LEU A 221 -1.53 -4.70 16.34
CA LEU A 221 -0.42 -4.70 17.30
C LEU A 221 -0.90 -4.63 18.77
N GLU A 222 -2.21 -4.69 19.02
CA GLU A 222 -2.83 -4.63 20.36
C GLU A 222 -2.41 -3.40 21.18
N ILE A 223 -2.22 -2.25 20.49
CA ILE A 223 -1.84 -1.00 21.13
C ILE A 223 -3.10 -0.18 21.42
N GLU A 224 -3.32 0.19 22.68
CA GLU A 224 -4.42 1.08 23.03
C GLU A 224 -4.27 2.47 22.38
N GLY A 225 -5.35 2.98 21.83
CA GLY A 225 -5.37 4.26 21.11
C GLY A 225 -6.75 4.91 21.11
N PRO A 226 -6.90 6.02 20.37
CA PRO A 226 -8.20 6.69 20.25
C PRO A 226 -9.22 5.81 19.54
N GLU A 227 -10.51 6.07 19.78
CA GLU A 227 -11.59 5.39 19.07
C GLU A 227 -11.52 5.65 17.56
N ALA A 228 -11.46 4.57 16.78
CA ALA A 228 -11.32 4.66 15.33
C ALA A 228 -12.53 5.37 14.68
N GLY A 229 -12.26 6.22 13.66
CA GLY A 229 -13.28 6.90 12.87
C GLY A 229 -14.09 7.97 13.60
N GLY A 230 -13.67 8.40 14.79
CA GLY A 230 -14.33 9.45 15.55
C GLY A 230 -14.32 10.82 14.87
N LYS A 231 -15.37 11.62 15.08
CA LYS A 231 -15.43 13.01 14.62
C LYS A 231 -14.39 13.87 15.33
N GLY A 232 -13.73 14.76 14.59
CA GLY A 232 -12.81 15.76 15.14
C GLY A 232 -11.38 15.23 15.31
N ILE A 233 -10.71 14.92 14.19
CA ILE A 233 -9.32 14.45 14.14
C ILE A 233 -8.38 15.33 15.00
N THR A 234 -8.53 16.65 14.94
CA THR A 234 -7.73 17.60 15.71
C THR A 234 -7.88 17.39 17.22
N ALA A 235 -9.08 17.09 17.70
CA ALA A 235 -9.34 16.86 19.13
C ALA A 235 -8.70 15.56 19.66
N LYS A 236 -8.47 14.59 18.77
CA LYS A 236 -7.87 13.29 19.11
C LYS A 236 -6.35 13.24 18.85
N MET A 237 -5.77 14.31 18.32
CA MET A 237 -4.36 14.36 17.91
C MET A 237 -3.40 13.99 19.06
N GLU A 238 -3.62 14.50 20.27
CA GLU A 238 -2.74 14.20 21.40
C GLU A 238 -2.87 12.74 21.86
N SER A 239 -4.08 12.19 21.83
CA SER A 239 -4.30 10.75 22.09
C SER A 239 -3.63 9.88 21.02
N PHE A 240 -3.74 10.29 19.75
CA PHE A 240 -3.06 9.62 18.63
C PHE A 240 -1.54 9.65 18.79
N LYS A 241 -0.96 10.81 19.14
CA LYS A 241 0.47 10.90 19.41
C LYS A 241 0.90 10.01 20.57
N GLY A 242 0.08 9.96 21.64
CA GLY A 242 0.31 9.07 22.78
C GLY A 242 0.36 7.60 22.37
N MET A 243 -0.56 7.15 21.50
CA MET A 243 -0.55 5.79 20.92
C MET A 243 0.74 5.52 20.15
N ILE A 244 1.16 6.43 19.26
CA ILE A 244 2.38 6.26 18.47
C ILE A 244 3.64 6.19 19.34
N TYR A 245 3.69 6.92 20.47
CA TYR A 245 4.80 6.75 21.42
C TYR A 245 4.82 5.36 22.07
N GLN A 246 3.66 4.76 22.33
CA GLN A 246 3.60 3.38 22.83
C GLN A 246 4.06 2.39 21.73
N VAL A 247 3.62 2.58 20.48
CA VAL A 247 4.11 1.78 19.34
C VAL A 247 5.63 1.86 19.23
N LYS A 248 6.20 3.07 19.28
CA LYS A 248 7.66 3.27 19.24
C LYS A 248 8.39 2.58 20.39
N LYS A 249 7.82 2.61 21.61
CA LYS A 249 8.39 1.91 22.76
C LYS A 249 8.38 0.40 22.58
N SER A 250 7.33 -0.16 21.99
CA SER A 250 7.18 -1.59 21.73
C SER A 250 8.05 -2.05 20.55
N PHE A 251 8.26 -1.18 19.55
CA PHE A 251 9.00 -1.47 18.33
C PHE A 251 10.15 -0.47 18.10
N PRO A 252 11.22 -0.52 18.93
CA PRO A 252 12.27 0.52 18.96
C PRO A 252 13.18 0.53 17.70
N ASN A 253 13.12 -0.48 16.84
CA ASN A 253 13.83 -0.50 15.57
C ASN A 253 13.18 0.45 14.54
N ALA A 254 11.88 0.69 14.65
CA ALA A 254 11.18 1.62 13.79
C ALA A 254 11.51 3.08 14.16
N SER A 255 11.86 3.86 13.17
CA SER A 255 12.18 5.28 13.32
C SER A 255 11.17 6.19 12.62
N VAL A 256 10.33 5.64 11.75
CA VAL A 256 9.28 6.37 11.02
C VAL A 256 7.93 5.72 11.29
N PHE A 257 6.97 6.53 11.74
CA PHE A 257 5.58 6.15 11.98
C PHE A 257 4.70 7.15 11.25
N ALA A 258 3.91 6.70 10.27
CA ALA A 258 3.13 7.61 9.45
C ALA A 258 1.68 7.14 9.29
N THR A 259 0.76 8.11 9.21
CA THR A 259 -0.65 7.85 8.92
C THR A 259 -1.27 9.00 8.15
N THR A 260 -2.32 8.68 7.39
CA THR A 260 -3.18 9.69 6.78
C THR A 260 -4.30 10.09 7.74
N LEU A 261 -4.62 11.37 7.76
CA LEU A 261 -5.75 11.94 8.49
C LEU A 261 -6.86 12.22 7.48
N ARG A 262 -7.96 11.50 7.59
CA ARG A 262 -9.05 11.62 6.62
C ARG A 262 -10.41 11.80 7.29
N GLU A 263 -11.17 12.76 6.77
CA GLU A 263 -12.59 12.91 7.05
C GLU A 263 -13.38 12.90 5.73
N VAL A 264 -14.44 12.13 5.67
CA VAL A 264 -15.29 12.02 4.49
C VAL A 264 -16.44 13.00 4.61
N VAL A 265 -16.40 14.09 3.83
CA VAL A 265 -17.49 15.05 3.73
C VAL A 265 -18.64 14.48 2.89
N ASN A 266 -18.29 13.94 1.72
CA ASN A 266 -19.14 13.15 0.83
C ASN A 266 -18.25 12.31 -0.09
N ALA A 267 -18.83 11.52 -0.99
CA ALA A 267 -18.06 10.62 -1.87
C ALA A 267 -17.02 11.34 -2.75
N ASN A 268 -17.24 12.61 -3.07
CA ASN A 268 -16.39 13.39 -3.99
C ASN A 268 -15.58 14.51 -3.30
N THR A 269 -15.69 14.65 -1.98
CA THR A 269 -14.96 15.65 -1.20
C THR A 269 -14.52 15.06 0.11
N HIS A 270 -13.21 15.02 0.33
CA HIS A 270 -12.61 14.60 1.60
C HIS A 270 -11.75 15.73 2.17
N LEU A 271 -11.64 15.75 3.50
CA LEU A 271 -10.54 16.45 4.17
C LEU A 271 -9.38 15.44 4.30
N TRP A 272 -8.24 15.81 3.75
CA TRP A 272 -7.07 14.95 3.62
C TRP A 272 -5.85 15.61 4.26
N GLY A 273 -5.31 14.99 5.28
CA GLY A 273 -4.13 15.39 6.02
C GLY A 273 -3.20 14.20 6.24
N ALA A 274 -2.11 14.42 6.93
CA ALA A 274 -1.18 13.36 7.31
C ALA A 274 -0.39 13.76 8.55
N ILE A 275 0.06 12.77 9.31
CA ILE A 275 0.96 12.96 10.44
C ILE A 275 2.05 11.90 10.41
N MET A 276 3.26 12.29 10.80
CA MET A 276 4.40 11.40 10.85
C MET A 276 5.27 11.74 12.07
N LEU A 277 5.73 10.72 12.76
CA LEU A 277 6.85 10.80 13.67
C LEU A 277 8.09 10.24 12.99
N GLU A 278 9.12 11.06 12.82
CA GLU A 278 10.45 10.60 12.40
C GLU A 278 11.44 10.82 13.54
N SER A 279 12.04 9.75 14.01
CA SER A 279 12.90 9.76 15.21
C SER A 279 12.13 10.30 16.42
N ASP A 280 12.26 11.57 16.76
CA ASP A 280 11.52 12.26 17.83
C ASP A 280 10.80 13.53 17.33
N ASN A 281 10.77 13.74 16.01
CA ASN A 281 10.22 14.95 15.41
C ASN A 281 8.87 14.67 14.74
N TRP A 282 7.83 15.36 15.19
CA TRP A 282 6.53 15.33 14.57
C TRP A 282 6.45 16.23 13.35
N GLN A 283 5.90 15.68 12.28
CA GLN A 283 5.49 16.39 11.06
C GLN A 283 3.98 16.28 10.92
N LEU A 284 3.30 17.37 10.67
CA LEU A 284 1.84 17.43 10.55
C LEU A 284 1.45 18.20 9.30
N ILE A 285 0.54 17.64 8.54
CA ILE A 285 -0.20 18.32 7.48
C ILE A 285 -1.66 18.36 7.91
N GLU A 286 -2.14 19.57 8.24
CA GLU A 286 -3.54 19.77 8.59
C GLU A 286 -4.45 19.31 7.45
N PRO A 287 -5.60 18.70 7.77
CA PRO A 287 -6.55 18.25 6.75
C PRO A 287 -7.02 19.38 5.85
N ARG A 288 -6.80 19.23 4.55
CA ARG A 288 -7.24 20.16 3.50
C ARG A 288 -8.27 19.50 2.61
N PRO A 289 -9.26 20.24 2.06
CA PRO A 289 -10.22 19.66 1.14
C PRO A 289 -9.55 19.21 -0.17
N ILE A 290 -9.87 17.98 -0.58
CA ILE A 290 -9.51 17.42 -1.88
C ILE A 290 -10.75 16.95 -2.61
N HIS A 291 -10.72 17.03 -3.95
CA HIS A 291 -11.77 16.48 -4.80
C HIS A 291 -11.39 15.04 -5.22
N VAL A 292 -12.34 14.13 -5.06
CA VAL A 292 -12.14 12.69 -5.24
C VAL A 292 -12.98 12.18 -6.40
N LEU A 293 -12.34 11.59 -7.38
CA LEU A 293 -12.97 10.80 -8.44
C LEU A 293 -13.25 9.37 -7.92
N ASP A 294 -12.21 8.73 -7.39
CA ASP A 294 -12.29 7.45 -6.70
C ASP A 294 -11.34 7.48 -5.48
N ARG A 295 -11.84 7.04 -4.32
CA ARG A 295 -11.05 7.08 -3.07
C ARG A 295 -10.06 5.93 -2.89
N ILE A 296 -10.21 4.85 -3.69
CA ILE A 296 -9.38 3.65 -3.57
C ILE A 296 -7.97 3.97 -4.07
N GLY A 297 -6.98 3.49 -3.34
CA GLY A 297 -5.57 3.73 -3.65
C GLY A 297 -4.97 5.02 -3.11
N GLY A 298 -5.78 5.91 -2.49
CA GLY A 298 -5.23 7.14 -1.87
C GLY A 298 -4.22 6.86 -0.76
N GLY A 299 -4.48 5.84 0.10
CA GLY A 299 -3.53 5.38 1.12
C GLY A 299 -2.26 4.80 0.50
N ASP A 300 -2.41 3.94 -0.50
CA ASP A 300 -1.28 3.34 -1.22
C ASP A 300 -0.42 4.42 -1.89
N GLY A 301 -1.07 5.42 -2.52
CA GLY A 301 -0.39 6.58 -3.11
C GLY A 301 0.39 7.39 -2.07
N PHE A 302 -0.18 7.59 -0.87
CA PHE A 302 0.51 8.25 0.24
C PHE A 302 1.77 7.48 0.65
N VAL A 303 1.65 6.18 0.88
CA VAL A 303 2.81 5.34 1.26
C VAL A 303 3.85 5.33 0.14
N GLY A 304 3.43 5.19 -1.11
CA GLY A 304 4.34 5.22 -2.27
C GLY A 304 5.14 6.50 -2.38
N GLY A 305 4.50 7.66 -2.16
CA GLY A 305 5.16 8.96 -2.15
C GLY A 305 6.08 9.17 -0.96
N LEU A 306 5.68 8.71 0.23
CA LEU A 306 6.54 8.72 1.42
C LEU A 306 7.83 7.93 1.18
N LEU A 307 7.70 6.69 0.67
CA LEU A 307 8.85 5.84 0.34
C LEU A 307 9.71 6.43 -0.77
N TYR A 308 9.09 7.07 -1.77
CA TYR A 308 9.83 7.78 -2.81
C TYR A 308 10.71 8.90 -2.24
N GLY A 309 10.17 9.74 -1.36
CA GLY A 309 10.94 10.80 -0.71
C GLY A 309 12.11 10.27 0.12
N ILE A 310 11.93 9.14 0.81
CA ILE A 310 13.00 8.45 1.55
C ILE A 310 14.06 7.93 0.58
N LEU A 311 13.67 7.28 -0.51
CA LEU A 311 14.57 6.75 -1.54
C LEU A 311 15.38 7.85 -2.25
N LYS A 312 14.80 9.04 -2.41
CA LYS A 312 15.48 10.24 -2.95
C LYS A 312 16.41 10.91 -1.94
N GLY A 313 16.41 10.48 -0.68
CA GLY A 313 17.22 11.08 0.38
C GLY A 313 16.80 12.50 0.75
N TRP A 314 15.53 12.84 0.56
CA TRP A 314 15.00 14.15 0.95
C TRP A 314 14.86 14.28 2.46
N ASP A 315 14.58 15.51 2.95
CA ASP A 315 14.26 15.77 4.35
C ASP A 315 12.88 15.19 4.72
N PRO A 316 12.66 14.79 5.98
CA PRO A 316 11.41 14.16 6.43
C PRO A 316 10.14 14.97 6.15
N GLU A 317 10.21 16.30 6.21
CA GLU A 317 9.09 17.17 5.86
C GLU A 317 8.64 16.94 4.41
N LYS A 318 9.60 16.83 3.48
CA LYS A 318 9.31 16.56 2.06
C LYS A 318 8.77 15.14 1.83
N TRP A 319 9.17 14.15 2.64
CA TRP A 319 8.57 12.81 2.54
C TRP A 319 7.07 12.87 2.78
N LEU A 320 6.67 13.54 3.86
CA LEU A 320 5.26 13.67 4.23
C LEU A 320 4.47 14.49 3.21
N GLN A 321 5.01 15.62 2.76
CA GLN A 321 4.40 16.50 1.77
C GLN A 321 4.18 15.78 0.43
N PHE A 322 5.19 15.07 -0.04
CA PHE A 322 5.11 14.31 -1.28
C PHE A 322 4.15 13.12 -1.16
N GLY A 323 4.19 12.40 -0.04
CA GLY A 323 3.22 11.35 0.28
C GLY A 323 1.78 11.88 0.27
N TRP A 324 1.53 13.01 0.92
CA TRP A 324 0.22 13.66 0.90
C TRP A 324 -0.24 13.97 -0.54
N ALA A 325 0.65 14.54 -1.35
CA ALA A 325 0.33 14.95 -2.72
C ALA A 325 0.08 13.74 -3.65
N THR A 326 0.88 12.67 -3.55
CA THR A 326 0.68 11.45 -4.33
C THR A 326 -0.57 10.68 -3.90
N GLY A 327 -0.92 10.70 -2.61
CA GLY A 327 -2.19 10.17 -2.12
C GLY A 327 -3.38 10.94 -2.66
N ALA A 328 -3.34 12.27 -2.65
CA ALA A 328 -4.36 13.12 -3.24
C ALA A 328 -4.46 12.90 -4.76
N LEU A 329 -3.31 12.83 -5.46
CA LEU A 329 -3.26 12.54 -6.90
C LEU A 329 -3.93 11.21 -7.24
N ALA A 330 -3.65 10.15 -6.49
CA ALA A 330 -4.23 8.83 -6.74
C ALA A 330 -5.76 8.87 -6.75
N THR A 331 -6.38 9.71 -5.91
CA THR A 331 -7.84 9.84 -5.86
C THR A 331 -8.45 10.55 -7.07
N THR A 332 -7.66 11.07 -7.98
CA THR A 332 -8.13 11.75 -9.22
C THR A 332 -8.17 10.83 -10.44
N PHE A 333 -7.85 9.55 -10.27
CA PHE A 333 -7.88 8.52 -11.31
C PHE A 333 -8.99 7.49 -11.05
N LEU A 334 -9.42 6.79 -12.12
CA LEU A 334 -10.26 5.58 -11.99
C LEU A 334 -9.44 4.36 -11.60
N THR A 335 -8.12 4.43 -11.75
CA THR A 335 -7.18 3.41 -11.29
C THR A 335 -6.98 3.51 -9.77
N ASP A 336 -6.61 2.39 -9.14
CA ASP A 336 -6.24 2.33 -7.71
C ASP A 336 -4.86 2.97 -7.45
N TYR A 337 -4.27 3.58 -8.43
CA TYR A 337 -2.94 4.20 -8.35
C TYR A 337 -2.90 5.47 -9.20
N GLY A 338 -2.16 6.47 -8.72
CA GLY A 338 -1.88 7.68 -9.47
C GLY A 338 -0.83 7.42 -10.57
N GLN A 339 -0.91 8.18 -11.65
CA GLN A 339 0.04 8.13 -12.76
C GLN A 339 0.67 9.51 -12.94
N PRO A 340 1.60 9.93 -12.05
CA PRO A 340 2.26 11.22 -12.16
C PRO A 340 3.11 11.27 -13.43
N ALA A 341 3.04 12.37 -14.16
CA ALA A 341 3.91 12.59 -15.32
C ALA A 341 5.38 12.75 -14.88
N ASP A 342 5.60 13.47 -13.78
CA ASP A 342 6.89 13.78 -13.19
C ASP A 342 6.75 14.26 -11.74
N GLU A 343 7.88 14.58 -11.09
CA GLU A 343 7.89 15.13 -9.72
C GLU A 343 7.21 16.50 -9.65
N ASP A 344 7.34 17.35 -10.70
CA ASP A 344 6.80 18.70 -10.71
C ASP A 344 5.28 18.69 -10.67
N GLN A 345 4.63 17.73 -11.34
CA GLN A 345 3.19 17.55 -11.26
C GLN A 345 2.75 17.24 -9.82
N VAL A 346 3.48 16.38 -9.12
CA VAL A 346 3.17 16.03 -7.72
C VAL A 346 3.35 17.26 -6.82
N TRP A 347 4.45 18.01 -6.98
CA TRP A 347 4.69 19.23 -6.22
C TRP A 347 3.66 20.33 -6.52
N SER A 348 3.13 20.39 -7.75
CA SER A 348 2.06 21.34 -8.08
C SER A 348 0.76 21.05 -7.31
N ILE A 349 0.46 19.76 -7.07
CA ILE A 349 -0.68 19.34 -6.24
C ILE A 349 -0.47 19.74 -4.78
N TRP A 350 0.73 19.54 -4.25
CA TRP A 350 1.10 20.00 -2.92
C TRP A 350 0.89 21.51 -2.77
N GLY A 351 1.35 22.27 -3.75
CA GLY A 351 1.21 23.74 -3.81
C GLY A 351 -0.20 24.25 -4.12
N GLY A 352 -1.18 23.36 -4.40
CA GLY A 352 -2.53 23.74 -4.77
C GLY A 352 -2.64 24.45 -6.13
N ASN A 353 -1.67 24.24 -7.03
CA ASN A 353 -1.60 24.90 -8.33
C ASN A 353 -2.24 24.03 -9.42
N ALA A 354 -3.47 24.36 -9.81
CA ALA A 354 -4.22 23.69 -10.88
C ALA A 354 -4.15 24.44 -12.23
N ARG A 355 -3.20 25.37 -12.40
CA ARG A 355 -3.07 26.14 -13.64
C ARG A 355 -2.47 25.29 -14.76
N VAL A 356 -2.83 25.62 -16.01
CA VAL A 356 -2.23 24.98 -17.18
C VAL A 356 -0.72 25.24 -17.20
N VAL A 357 0.07 24.16 -17.25
CA VAL A 357 1.51 24.20 -17.52
C VAL A 357 1.71 24.14 -19.02
N ARG A 358 2.48 25.07 -19.59
CA ARG A 358 2.80 25.13 -21.03
C ARG A 358 4.29 25.03 -21.24
#